data_d2868e67274131444b334acbb0c3dd2c
#
_entry.id   d2868e67274131444b334acbb0c3dd2c
#
_cell.length_a   1.000
_cell.length_b   1.000
_cell.length_c   1.000
_cell.angle_alpha   90.00
_cell.angle_beta   90.00
_cell.angle_gamma   90.00
#
_symmetry.space_group_name_H-M   'P 1'
#
loop_
_entity.id
_entity.type
_entity.pdbx_description
1 polymer ?
#
loop_
_entity_poly.entity_id
_entity_poly.type
_entity_poly.pdbx_seq_one_letter_code
_entity_poly.pdbx_strand_id
1 'polypeptide(L)'
;MLRAAAGSGPARRPVYLDCAATTPLDPRVEAELIRSLREDFGNAGSRTHTYGSAARRAVEQARDRVAHLAGAARGEVLFTSGATESNNLALLGLEAHGRATGKRHIVTSSIEHHAVLEPIRRLEQRGFETTWIDPEPGGWVDPVKVEAALRDDTLLVSVMHVNNETGVRQPLAEIAGKLARSQAYFHVDAAQGFGKEIDELRLPRLDLISISGHKLCAPKGVGALICRRRDGERPPLEPLAVGGGQELGLRPGTLPVALIVALGKAAELADEERNERRRTVSRIQTKLLDGLAAAGVRLHGDLERLSPYIVNVSFPGLEAEEVMDAWQDLAAVSDGAACTSQSYTCSHVLSAMRLPPACLAGAVRLSWCHLSEPPDAAALAAALAAPLP
;
A
#
# COMPACT_ATOMS: atom_id res chain seq x y z
N MET A 1 45.08 3.56 -37.69
CA MET A 1 44.99 4.32 -36.43
C MET A 1 43.53 4.47 -36.10
N LEU A 2 42.99 3.55 -35.32
CA LEU A 2 41.62 3.65 -34.80
C LEU A 2 41.65 4.58 -33.58
N ARG A 3 40.93 5.70 -33.68
CA ARG A 3 40.69 6.61 -32.55
C ARG A 3 39.81 5.87 -31.55
N ALA A 4 40.31 5.65 -30.34
CA ALA A 4 39.53 5.20 -29.23
C ALA A 4 38.47 6.28 -28.91
N ALA A 5 37.20 5.90 -28.99
CA ALA A 5 36.12 6.71 -28.47
C ALA A 5 36.31 6.86 -26.95
N ALA A 6 36.35 8.11 -26.49
CA ALA A 6 36.40 8.41 -25.06
C ALA A 6 35.15 7.82 -24.40
N GLY A 7 35.37 6.92 -23.42
CA GLY A 7 34.30 6.28 -22.70
C GLY A 7 33.48 7.31 -21.92
N SER A 8 32.23 7.45 -22.28
CA SER A 8 31.22 8.04 -21.41
C SER A 8 31.14 7.16 -20.17
N GLY A 9 31.45 7.70 -19.01
CA GLY A 9 31.18 7.03 -17.73
C GLY A 9 29.70 6.59 -17.68
N PRO A 10 29.34 5.64 -16.80
CA PRO A 10 27.97 5.17 -16.73
C PRO A 10 27.05 6.38 -16.54
N ALA A 11 26.11 6.56 -17.47
CA ALA A 11 25.11 7.63 -17.39
C ALA A 11 24.46 7.57 -16.00
N ARG A 12 24.43 8.69 -15.28
CA ARG A 12 23.83 8.77 -13.95
C ARG A 12 22.36 8.39 -14.10
N ARG A 13 21.91 7.38 -13.38
CA ARG A 13 20.50 6.98 -13.40
C ARG A 13 19.64 8.11 -12.85
N PRO A 14 18.43 8.36 -13.40
CA PRO A 14 17.48 9.31 -12.85
C PRO A 14 17.14 8.95 -11.38
N VAL A 15 16.87 9.95 -10.56
CA VAL A 15 16.44 9.73 -9.17
C VAL A 15 15.11 8.98 -9.16
N TYR A 16 15.04 7.87 -8.42
CA TYR A 16 13.83 7.06 -8.35
C TYR A 16 12.79 7.69 -7.41
N LEU A 17 11.73 8.26 -7.99
CA LEU A 17 10.61 8.90 -7.30
C LEU A 17 9.28 8.17 -7.54
N ASP A 18 9.30 6.84 -7.63
CA ASP A 18 8.11 5.99 -7.80
C ASP A 18 7.99 4.90 -6.72
N CYS A 19 8.31 5.24 -5.48
CA CYS A 19 8.22 4.30 -4.35
C CYS A 19 6.78 3.86 -4.01
N ALA A 20 5.77 4.56 -4.49
CA ALA A 20 4.37 4.12 -4.37
C ALA A 20 4.07 2.92 -5.28
N ALA A 21 4.79 2.74 -6.41
CA ALA A 21 4.71 1.54 -7.24
C ALA A 21 5.48 0.38 -6.60
N THR A 22 6.74 0.58 -6.21
CA THR A 22 7.57 -0.38 -5.48
C THR A 22 8.77 0.35 -4.86
N THR A 23 9.29 -0.13 -3.71
CA THR A 23 10.47 0.47 -3.09
C THR A 23 11.74 -0.29 -3.43
N PRO A 24 12.91 0.35 -3.33
CA PRO A 24 14.18 -0.38 -3.23
C PRO A 24 14.16 -1.35 -2.04
N LEU A 25 14.93 -2.40 -2.13
CA LEU A 25 15.14 -3.30 -1.00
C LEU A 25 16.13 -2.65 -0.02
N ASP A 26 15.79 -2.65 1.28
CA ASP A 26 16.74 -2.18 2.31
C ASP A 26 17.93 -3.14 2.36
N PRO A 27 19.19 -2.67 2.30
CA PRO A 27 20.36 -3.56 2.30
C PRO A 27 20.42 -4.51 3.50
N ARG A 28 19.88 -4.11 4.65
CA ARG A 28 19.82 -4.96 5.86
C ARG A 28 18.75 -6.04 5.74
N VAL A 29 17.66 -5.74 5.03
CA VAL A 29 16.62 -6.72 4.67
C VAL A 29 17.14 -7.69 3.61
N GLU A 30 17.92 -7.20 2.64
CA GLU A 30 18.59 -8.04 1.64
C GLU A 30 19.56 -9.02 2.29
N ALA A 31 20.40 -8.55 3.21
CA ALA A 31 21.34 -9.39 3.95
C ALA A 31 20.62 -10.51 4.71
N GLU A 32 19.51 -10.18 5.37
CA GLU A 32 18.69 -11.15 6.12
C GLU A 32 17.97 -12.14 5.20
N LEU A 33 17.48 -11.68 4.03
CA LEU A 33 16.90 -12.52 2.99
C LEU A 33 17.93 -13.58 2.50
N ILE A 34 19.15 -13.11 2.15
CA ILE A 34 20.22 -13.99 1.65
C ILE A 34 20.65 -14.98 2.73
N ARG A 35 20.80 -14.53 3.98
CA ARG A 35 21.10 -15.40 5.14
C ARG A 35 20.04 -16.50 5.25
N SER A 36 18.77 -16.12 5.28
CA SER A 36 17.67 -17.06 5.45
C SER A 36 17.53 -18.06 4.28
N LEU A 37 17.79 -17.64 3.05
CA LEU A 37 17.82 -18.53 1.89
C LEU A 37 18.88 -19.64 2.03
N ARG A 38 20.01 -19.36 2.69
CA ARG A 38 21.12 -20.28 2.89
C ARG A 38 20.97 -21.15 4.14
N GLU A 39 20.44 -20.58 5.21
CA GLU A 39 20.45 -21.20 6.55
C GLU A 39 19.07 -21.75 6.96
N ASP A 40 17.96 -21.06 6.63
CA ASP A 40 16.61 -21.44 7.00
C ASP A 40 15.82 -22.15 5.88
N PHE A 41 16.52 -22.84 4.99
CA PHE A 41 15.93 -23.49 3.79
C PHE A 41 14.97 -24.64 4.11
N GLY A 42 14.90 -25.08 5.37
CA GLY A 42 14.02 -26.15 5.80
C GLY A 42 12.54 -25.81 5.60
N ASN A 43 11.70 -26.83 5.43
CA ASN A 43 10.26 -26.65 5.41
C ASN A 43 9.75 -26.43 6.85
N ALA A 44 9.14 -25.25 7.11
CA ALA A 44 8.60 -24.92 8.42
C ALA A 44 7.49 -25.88 8.91
N GLY A 45 6.85 -26.64 8.01
CA GLY A 45 5.91 -27.71 8.33
C GLY A 45 6.53 -28.99 8.86
N SER A 46 7.83 -29.22 8.64
CA SER A 46 8.51 -30.44 9.09
C SER A 46 8.73 -30.44 10.58
N ARG A 47 8.33 -31.56 11.24
CA ARG A 47 8.35 -31.69 12.71
C ARG A 47 9.47 -32.60 13.21
N THR A 48 10.13 -33.36 12.35
CA THR A 48 10.98 -34.49 12.70
C THR A 48 12.48 -34.18 12.73
N HIS A 49 12.91 -32.99 12.31
CA HIS A 49 14.32 -32.61 12.24
C HIS A 49 14.57 -31.11 12.50
N THR A 50 15.82 -30.82 12.83
CA THR A 50 16.26 -29.47 13.23
C THR A 50 16.06 -28.39 12.16
N TYR A 51 16.21 -28.71 10.87
CA TYR A 51 15.99 -27.77 9.77
C TYR A 51 14.55 -27.25 9.74
N GLY A 52 13.56 -28.12 9.88
CA GLY A 52 12.15 -27.71 9.95
C GLY A 52 11.85 -26.86 11.20
N SER A 53 12.44 -27.23 12.33
CA SER A 53 12.30 -26.47 13.58
C SER A 53 12.96 -25.09 13.49
N ALA A 54 14.11 -24.95 12.83
CA ALA A 54 14.78 -23.69 12.59
C ALA A 54 13.91 -22.78 11.69
N ALA A 55 13.47 -23.28 10.55
CA ALA A 55 12.61 -22.56 9.64
C ALA A 55 11.31 -22.09 10.31
N ARG A 56 10.68 -22.96 11.13
CA ARG A 56 9.48 -22.57 11.90
C ARG A 56 9.77 -21.44 12.87
N ARG A 57 10.86 -21.51 13.65
CA ARG A 57 11.24 -20.42 14.55
C ARG A 57 11.47 -19.11 13.81
N ALA A 58 12.13 -19.15 12.68
CA ALA A 58 12.36 -17.97 11.85
C ALA A 58 11.05 -17.34 11.37
N VAL A 59 10.09 -18.15 10.91
CA VAL A 59 8.74 -17.69 10.52
C VAL A 59 8.01 -17.08 11.72
N GLU A 60 8.02 -17.72 12.89
CA GLU A 60 7.31 -17.20 14.07
C GLU A 60 7.95 -15.90 14.60
N GLN A 61 9.27 -15.76 14.56
CA GLN A 61 9.94 -14.51 14.90
C GLN A 61 9.56 -13.37 13.93
N ALA A 62 9.49 -13.66 12.63
CA ALA A 62 9.03 -12.70 11.64
C ALA A 62 7.57 -12.30 11.87
N ARG A 63 6.73 -13.28 12.24
CA ARG A 63 5.32 -13.05 12.61
C ARG A 63 5.18 -12.14 13.83
N ASP A 64 6.02 -12.32 14.86
CA ASP A 64 6.05 -11.43 16.02
C ASP A 64 6.40 -9.99 15.66
N ARG A 65 7.38 -9.78 14.79
CA ARG A 65 7.79 -8.44 14.35
C ARG A 65 6.67 -7.72 13.58
N VAL A 66 6.00 -8.43 12.69
CA VAL A 66 4.83 -7.88 11.94
C VAL A 66 3.67 -7.59 12.90
N ALA A 67 3.37 -8.51 13.81
CA ALA A 67 2.33 -8.35 14.82
C ALA A 67 2.61 -7.15 15.74
N HIS A 68 3.86 -7.00 16.22
CA HIS A 68 4.29 -5.89 17.06
C HIS A 68 4.06 -4.55 16.39
N LEU A 69 4.51 -4.40 15.13
CA LEU A 69 4.34 -3.16 14.37
C LEU A 69 2.84 -2.83 14.20
N ALA A 70 2.01 -3.82 13.92
CA ALA A 70 0.57 -3.65 13.78
C ALA A 70 -0.18 -3.43 15.11
N GLY A 71 0.45 -3.66 16.28
CA GLY A 71 -0.25 -3.73 17.56
C GLY A 71 -1.26 -4.88 17.61
N ALA A 72 -0.92 -6.02 17.03
CA ALA A 72 -1.73 -7.23 16.95
C ALA A 72 -1.09 -8.40 17.70
N ALA A 73 -1.85 -9.45 17.97
CA ALA A 73 -1.31 -10.69 18.49
C ALA A 73 -0.68 -11.53 17.37
N ARG A 74 0.38 -12.32 17.70
CA ARG A 74 1.02 -13.25 16.75
C ARG A 74 0.01 -14.07 15.94
N GLY A 75 -0.98 -14.64 16.63
CA GLY A 75 -1.97 -15.50 16.01
C GLY A 75 -3.00 -14.79 15.13
N GLU A 76 -2.89 -13.47 14.97
CA GLU A 76 -3.75 -12.65 14.09
C GLU A 76 -3.07 -12.32 12.75
N VAL A 77 -1.79 -12.63 12.60
CA VAL A 77 -1.03 -12.39 11.36
C VAL A 77 -1.09 -13.63 10.47
N LEU A 78 -1.51 -13.46 9.23
CA LEU A 78 -1.50 -14.48 8.17
C LEU A 78 -0.60 -14.02 7.04
N PHE A 79 0.43 -14.79 6.69
CA PHE A 79 1.31 -14.45 5.57
C PHE A 79 0.64 -14.75 4.24
N THR A 80 0.80 -13.82 3.29
CA THR A 80 0.27 -13.88 1.92
C THR A 80 1.39 -13.52 0.94
N SER A 81 1.08 -13.48 -0.36
CA SER A 81 2.02 -13.03 -1.39
C SER A 81 2.09 -11.50 -1.54
N GLY A 82 1.19 -10.75 -0.90
CA GLY A 82 1.11 -9.29 -0.96
C GLY A 82 -0.29 -8.78 -0.67
N ALA A 83 -0.47 -7.46 -0.73
CA ALA A 83 -1.75 -6.82 -0.42
C ALA A 83 -2.89 -7.28 -1.35
N THR A 84 -2.61 -7.57 -2.61
CA THR A 84 -3.65 -8.07 -3.53
C THR A 84 -4.25 -9.39 -3.04
N GLU A 85 -3.42 -10.37 -2.63
CA GLU A 85 -3.92 -11.62 -2.04
C GLU A 85 -4.63 -11.36 -0.71
N SER A 86 -4.07 -10.48 0.15
CA SER A 86 -4.66 -10.13 1.43
C SER A 86 -6.05 -9.47 1.28
N ASN A 87 -6.20 -8.50 0.37
CA ASN A 87 -7.47 -7.85 0.07
C ASN A 87 -8.50 -8.86 -0.46
N ASN A 88 -8.11 -9.72 -1.41
CA ASN A 88 -9.01 -10.75 -1.91
C ASN A 88 -9.44 -11.72 -0.80
N LEU A 89 -8.53 -12.16 0.07
CA LEU A 89 -8.86 -13.04 1.19
C LEU A 89 -9.79 -12.35 2.19
N ALA A 90 -9.55 -11.08 2.50
CA ALA A 90 -10.38 -10.30 3.42
C ALA A 90 -11.81 -10.13 2.88
N LEU A 91 -11.95 -9.82 1.59
CA LEU A 91 -13.22 -9.48 0.96
C LEU A 91 -14.00 -10.73 0.53
N LEU A 92 -13.41 -11.57 -0.32
CA LEU A 92 -14.07 -12.77 -0.84
C LEU A 92 -14.20 -13.86 0.23
N GLY A 93 -13.27 -13.91 1.19
CA GLY A 93 -13.34 -14.88 2.29
C GLY A 93 -14.55 -14.68 3.20
N LEU A 94 -15.16 -13.50 3.25
CA LEU A 94 -16.39 -13.21 3.99
C LEU A 94 -17.67 -13.61 3.24
N GLU A 95 -17.61 -13.99 1.98
CA GLU A 95 -18.81 -14.27 1.16
C GLU A 95 -19.72 -15.31 1.80
N ALA A 96 -19.19 -16.45 2.21
CA ALA A 96 -19.99 -17.53 2.79
C ALA A 96 -20.66 -17.12 4.10
N HIS A 97 -19.94 -16.40 4.96
CA HIS A 97 -20.51 -15.84 6.21
C HIS A 97 -21.65 -14.84 5.91
N GLY A 98 -21.43 -13.94 4.95
CA GLY A 98 -22.46 -13.00 4.52
C GLY A 98 -23.73 -13.68 4.02
N ARG A 99 -23.58 -14.75 3.23
CA ARG A 99 -24.73 -15.58 2.77
C ARG A 99 -25.43 -16.29 3.91
N ALA A 100 -24.68 -16.89 4.83
CA ALA A 100 -25.22 -17.65 5.95
C ALA A 100 -25.98 -16.76 6.96
N THR A 101 -25.52 -15.52 7.14
CA THR A 101 -26.12 -14.57 8.10
C THR A 101 -27.11 -13.58 7.48
N GLY A 102 -27.29 -13.62 6.14
CA GLY A 102 -28.12 -12.65 5.42
C GLY A 102 -27.48 -11.26 5.30
N LYS A 103 -26.25 -11.08 5.75
CA LYS A 103 -25.53 -9.80 5.64
C LYS A 103 -24.87 -9.71 4.27
N ARG A 104 -25.47 -8.96 3.36
CA ARG A 104 -25.02 -8.86 1.96
C ARG A 104 -24.72 -7.44 1.51
N HIS A 105 -24.64 -6.51 2.43
CA HIS A 105 -24.30 -5.13 2.11
C HIS A 105 -22.84 -4.82 2.44
N ILE A 106 -22.19 -4.07 1.56
CA ILE A 106 -20.79 -3.62 1.67
C ILE A 106 -20.76 -2.10 1.54
N VAL A 107 -19.98 -1.44 2.39
CA VAL A 107 -19.67 -0.02 2.25
C VAL A 107 -18.19 0.11 1.91
N THR A 108 -17.87 0.84 0.84
CA THR A 108 -16.49 1.09 0.41
C THR A 108 -16.36 2.44 -0.27
N SER A 109 -15.11 2.86 -0.55
CA SER A 109 -14.87 4.11 -1.26
C SER A 109 -14.64 3.90 -2.75
N SER A 110 -14.96 4.94 -3.55
CA SER A 110 -14.68 4.93 -5.00
C SER A 110 -13.20 5.16 -5.33
N ILE A 111 -12.35 5.45 -4.33
CA ILE A 111 -10.91 5.70 -4.48
C ILE A 111 -10.02 4.54 -4.05
N GLU A 112 -10.60 3.36 -3.83
CA GLU A 112 -9.86 2.16 -3.46
C GLU A 112 -8.91 1.69 -4.59
N HIS A 113 -7.89 0.94 -4.21
CA HIS A 113 -7.06 0.25 -5.19
C HIS A 113 -7.86 -0.86 -5.92
N HIS A 114 -7.51 -1.17 -7.18
CA HIS A 114 -8.16 -2.23 -7.95
C HIS A 114 -8.21 -3.59 -7.23
N ALA A 115 -7.23 -3.89 -6.37
CA ALA A 115 -7.23 -5.09 -5.54
C ALA A 115 -8.37 -5.15 -4.50
N VAL A 116 -9.09 -4.03 -4.28
CA VAL A 116 -10.31 -3.92 -3.47
C VAL A 116 -11.53 -3.75 -4.38
N LEU A 117 -11.46 -2.87 -5.38
CA LEU A 117 -12.57 -2.60 -6.29
C LEU A 117 -13.05 -3.87 -7.01
N GLU A 118 -12.12 -4.65 -7.60
CA GLU A 118 -12.48 -5.82 -8.39
C GLU A 118 -13.07 -6.98 -7.56
N PRO A 119 -12.54 -7.34 -6.38
CA PRO A 119 -13.22 -8.30 -5.50
C PRO A 119 -14.62 -7.87 -5.08
N ILE A 120 -14.84 -6.59 -4.79
CA ILE A 120 -16.17 -6.06 -4.43
C ILE A 120 -17.11 -6.16 -5.62
N ARG A 121 -16.73 -5.75 -6.83
CA ARG A 121 -17.52 -5.92 -8.05
C ARG A 121 -17.87 -7.40 -8.31
N ARG A 122 -16.94 -8.30 -7.99
CA ARG A 122 -17.21 -9.74 -8.07
C ARG A 122 -18.26 -10.20 -7.05
N LEU A 123 -18.28 -9.63 -5.85
CA LEU A 123 -19.31 -9.88 -4.84
C LEU A 123 -20.68 -9.33 -5.30
N GLU A 124 -20.72 -8.14 -5.93
CA GLU A 124 -21.94 -7.59 -6.52
C GLU A 124 -22.55 -8.55 -7.57
N GLN A 125 -21.71 -9.09 -8.47
CA GLN A 125 -22.16 -10.10 -9.45
C GLN A 125 -22.71 -11.38 -8.79
N ARG A 126 -22.38 -11.60 -7.52
CA ARG A 126 -22.84 -12.75 -6.72
C ARG A 126 -23.99 -12.41 -5.77
N GLY A 127 -24.61 -11.23 -5.94
CA GLY A 127 -25.81 -10.80 -5.23
C GLY A 127 -25.54 -10.12 -3.89
N PHE A 128 -24.38 -9.51 -3.73
CA PHE A 128 -24.12 -8.51 -2.69
C PHE A 128 -24.46 -7.12 -3.21
N GLU A 129 -24.84 -6.23 -2.31
CA GLU A 129 -25.10 -4.81 -2.61
C GLU A 129 -23.94 -3.97 -2.08
N THR A 130 -23.55 -2.92 -2.81
CA THR A 130 -22.45 -2.04 -2.40
C THR A 130 -22.91 -0.59 -2.38
N THR A 131 -22.63 0.10 -1.27
CA THR A 131 -22.67 1.56 -1.23
C THR A 131 -21.25 2.09 -1.45
N TRP A 132 -21.06 2.76 -2.58
CA TRP A 132 -19.81 3.41 -2.96
C TRP A 132 -19.80 4.84 -2.41
N ILE A 133 -18.84 5.17 -1.57
CA ILE A 133 -18.66 6.51 -1.00
C ILE A 133 -17.67 7.29 -1.85
N ASP A 134 -18.12 8.37 -2.48
CA ASP A 134 -17.23 9.30 -3.14
C ASP A 134 -16.44 10.11 -2.11
N PRO A 135 -15.14 10.38 -2.38
CA PRO A 135 -14.33 11.20 -1.50
C PRO A 135 -14.80 12.65 -1.49
N GLU A 136 -14.41 13.39 -0.47
CA GLU A 136 -14.41 14.84 -0.49
C GLU A 136 -13.39 15.35 -1.53
N PRO A 137 -13.50 16.59 -2.01
CA PRO A 137 -12.56 17.15 -2.99
C PRO A 137 -11.08 17.05 -2.56
N GLY A 138 -10.83 16.98 -1.25
CA GLY A 138 -9.51 16.73 -0.67
C GLY A 138 -9.02 15.29 -0.74
N GLY A 139 -9.80 14.34 -1.30
CA GLY A 139 -9.39 12.94 -1.49
C GLY A 139 -9.54 12.06 -0.26
N TRP A 140 -10.33 12.45 0.74
CA TRP A 140 -10.63 11.66 1.93
C TRP A 140 -12.13 11.33 2.03
N VAL A 141 -12.43 10.22 2.68
CA VAL A 141 -13.80 9.70 2.87
C VAL A 141 -14.40 10.31 4.12
N ASP A 142 -15.58 10.96 4.00
CA ASP A 142 -16.28 11.52 5.15
C ASP A 142 -16.84 10.40 6.06
N PRO A 143 -16.40 10.33 7.35
CA PRO A 143 -16.89 9.35 8.32
C PRO A 143 -18.41 9.43 8.53
N VAL A 144 -19.03 10.61 8.34
CA VAL A 144 -20.48 10.77 8.46
C VAL A 144 -21.21 10.07 7.33
N LYS A 145 -20.67 10.12 6.10
CA LYS A 145 -21.22 9.39 4.95
C LYS A 145 -21.09 7.88 5.14
N VAL A 146 -19.98 7.42 5.73
CA VAL A 146 -19.80 5.98 6.05
C VAL A 146 -20.85 5.53 7.07
N GLU A 147 -21.06 6.30 8.16
CA GLU A 147 -22.09 6.01 9.16
C GLU A 147 -23.50 5.97 8.56
N ALA A 148 -23.84 6.95 7.73
CA ALA A 148 -25.14 7.03 7.08
C ALA A 148 -25.41 5.89 6.07
N ALA A 149 -24.37 5.28 5.54
CA ALA A 149 -24.45 4.13 4.64
C ALA A 149 -24.65 2.80 5.37
N LEU A 150 -24.47 2.75 6.69
CA LEU A 150 -24.61 1.49 7.46
C LEU A 150 -26.06 1.03 7.50
N ARG A 151 -26.23 -0.27 7.32
CA ARG A 151 -27.53 -0.98 7.39
C ARG A 151 -27.39 -2.18 8.35
N ASP A 152 -28.51 -2.73 8.80
CA ASP A 152 -28.54 -3.93 9.66
C ASP A 152 -27.86 -5.14 8.99
N ASP A 153 -27.97 -5.22 7.65
CA ASP A 153 -27.34 -6.26 6.84
C ASP A 153 -25.95 -5.89 6.31
N THR A 154 -25.33 -4.83 6.82
CA THR A 154 -23.95 -4.49 6.44
C THR A 154 -23.00 -5.57 6.98
N LEU A 155 -22.31 -6.25 6.04
CA LEU A 155 -21.28 -7.25 6.32
C LEU A 155 -19.92 -6.60 6.59
N LEU A 156 -19.56 -5.63 5.75
CA LEU A 156 -18.21 -5.12 5.64
C LEU A 156 -18.19 -3.62 5.33
N VAL A 157 -17.30 -2.91 5.98
CA VAL A 157 -16.81 -1.60 5.56
C VAL A 157 -15.36 -1.75 5.15
N SER A 158 -14.98 -1.28 3.95
CA SER A 158 -13.61 -1.36 3.44
C SER A 158 -13.15 0.02 2.98
N VAL A 159 -12.13 0.56 3.64
CA VAL A 159 -11.54 1.86 3.31
C VAL A 159 -10.02 1.75 3.38
N MET A 160 -9.33 2.20 2.34
CA MET A 160 -7.86 2.20 2.33
C MET A 160 -7.30 3.12 3.42
N HIS A 161 -6.04 2.91 3.81
CA HIS A 161 -5.38 3.75 4.81
C HIS A 161 -4.79 5.03 4.19
N VAL A 162 -3.93 4.85 3.20
CA VAL A 162 -3.27 5.94 2.47
C VAL A 162 -3.50 5.72 0.99
N ASN A 163 -4.02 6.71 0.31
CA ASN A 163 -4.26 6.59 -1.12
C ASN A 163 -2.92 6.53 -1.89
N ASN A 164 -2.80 5.56 -2.77
CA ASN A 164 -1.57 5.28 -3.52
C ASN A 164 -1.27 6.29 -4.63
N GLU A 165 -2.22 7.12 -5.01
CA GLU A 165 -2.07 8.15 -6.03
C GLU A 165 -1.84 9.54 -5.43
N THR A 166 -2.62 9.91 -4.42
CA THR A 166 -2.58 11.26 -3.83
C THR A 166 -1.75 11.36 -2.56
N GLY A 167 -1.53 10.24 -1.86
CA GLY A 167 -0.89 10.24 -0.55
C GLY A 167 -1.81 10.66 0.59
N VAL A 168 -3.09 10.92 0.34
CA VAL A 168 -4.05 11.34 1.37
C VAL A 168 -4.36 10.18 2.31
N ARG A 169 -4.18 10.45 3.61
CA ARG A 169 -4.54 9.54 4.71
C ARG A 169 -6.03 9.58 4.95
N GLN A 170 -6.66 8.43 5.04
CA GLN A 170 -8.07 8.31 5.35
C GLN A 170 -8.31 8.40 6.87
N PRO A 171 -9.45 8.94 7.33
CA PRO A 171 -9.74 9.18 8.75
C PRO A 171 -10.19 7.89 9.46
N LEU A 172 -9.29 6.90 9.56
CA LEU A 172 -9.63 5.57 10.09
C LEU A 172 -10.11 5.60 11.53
N ALA A 173 -9.54 6.47 12.37
CA ALA A 173 -9.96 6.60 13.77
C ALA A 173 -11.40 7.10 13.88
N GLU A 174 -11.77 8.09 13.09
CA GLU A 174 -13.12 8.66 13.05
C GLU A 174 -14.12 7.62 12.50
N ILE A 175 -13.77 6.92 11.41
CA ILE A 175 -14.58 5.82 10.85
C ILE A 175 -14.74 4.70 11.88
N ALA A 176 -13.66 4.28 12.54
CA ALA A 176 -13.72 3.27 13.60
C ALA A 176 -14.66 3.67 14.74
N GLY A 177 -14.66 4.94 15.12
CA GLY A 177 -15.62 5.50 16.10
C GLY A 177 -17.07 5.37 15.64
N LYS A 178 -17.36 5.68 14.37
CA LYS A 178 -18.71 5.52 13.78
C LYS A 178 -19.15 4.04 13.72
N LEU A 179 -18.20 3.12 13.57
CA LEU A 179 -18.45 1.68 13.52
C LEU A 179 -18.51 1.02 14.90
N ALA A 180 -18.35 1.74 16.02
CA ALA A 180 -18.23 1.18 17.37
C ALA A 180 -19.42 0.29 17.77
N ARG A 181 -20.64 0.58 17.28
CA ARG A 181 -21.87 -0.17 17.57
C ARG A 181 -22.28 -1.09 16.42
N SER A 182 -21.58 -1.05 15.28
CA SER A 182 -21.89 -1.88 14.11
C SER A 182 -21.24 -3.24 14.22
N GLN A 183 -21.96 -4.27 13.77
CA GLN A 183 -21.45 -5.63 13.65
C GLN A 183 -20.68 -5.86 12.32
N ALA A 184 -20.70 -4.91 11.40
CA ALA A 184 -19.94 -4.99 10.16
C ALA A 184 -18.45 -5.15 10.45
N TYR A 185 -17.74 -5.95 9.66
CA TYR A 185 -16.27 -6.01 9.73
C TYR A 185 -15.67 -4.74 9.15
N PHE A 186 -14.54 -4.31 9.68
CA PHE A 186 -13.79 -3.17 9.14
C PHE A 186 -12.47 -3.65 8.53
N HIS A 187 -12.39 -3.61 7.21
CA HIS A 187 -11.20 -3.91 6.44
C HIS A 187 -10.47 -2.62 6.05
N VAL A 188 -9.14 -2.67 6.11
CA VAL A 188 -8.26 -1.58 5.73
C VAL A 188 -7.18 -2.09 4.78
N ASP A 189 -7.14 -1.57 3.54
CA ASP A 189 -5.96 -1.72 2.69
C ASP A 189 -4.86 -0.77 3.18
N ALA A 190 -3.90 -1.33 3.89
CA ALA A 190 -2.76 -0.59 4.45
C ALA A 190 -1.48 -0.73 3.62
N ALA A 191 -1.57 -1.12 2.34
CA ALA A 191 -0.40 -1.33 1.49
C ALA A 191 0.54 -0.13 1.47
N GLN A 192 0.02 1.10 1.42
CA GLN A 192 0.84 2.31 1.43
C GLN A 192 1.18 2.83 2.83
N GLY A 193 0.36 2.50 3.84
CA GLY A 193 0.49 3.06 5.18
C GLY A 193 1.28 2.20 6.16
N PHE A 194 1.30 0.87 5.99
CA PHE A 194 1.99 -0.02 6.93
C PHE A 194 3.50 0.25 6.99
N GLY A 195 4.00 0.46 8.22
CA GLY A 195 5.40 0.83 8.47
C GLY A 195 5.77 2.29 8.17
N LYS A 196 4.80 3.10 7.73
CA LYS A 196 4.97 4.53 7.42
C LYS A 196 4.07 5.39 8.31
N GLU A 197 2.77 5.13 8.30
CA GLU A 197 1.72 5.80 9.09
C GLU A 197 1.04 4.73 9.97
N ILE A 198 1.64 4.42 11.15
CA ILE A 198 1.28 3.20 11.87
C ILE A 198 0.24 3.41 12.96
N ASP A 199 0.06 4.65 13.47
CA ASP A 199 -0.70 4.88 14.70
C ASP A 199 -2.16 4.44 14.59
N GLU A 200 -2.82 4.79 13.50
CA GLU A 200 -4.22 4.42 13.28
C GLU A 200 -4.40 2.92 12.98
N LEU A 201 -3.35 2.25 12.46
CA LEU A 201 -3.41 0.80 12.21
C LEU A 201 -3.38 -0.03 13.50
N ARG A 202 -3.04 0.58 14.65
CA ARG A 202 -3.07 -0.05 15.96
C ARG A 202 -4.46 0.00 16.64
N LEU A 203 -5.43 0.64 16.02
CA LEU A 203 -6.80 0.71 16.54
C LEU A 203 -7.44 -0.68 16.63
N PRO A 204 -8.01 -1.08 17.79
CA PRO A 204 -8.60 -2.41 17.96
C PRO A 204 -9.79 -2.69 17.05
N ARG A 205 -10.46 -1.63 16.56
CA ARG A 205 -11.66 -1.75 15.73
C ARG A 205 -11.37 -2.13 14.27
N LEU A 206 -10.11 -2.11 13.85
CA LEU A 206 -9.73 -2.59 12.51
C LEU A 206 -9.67 -4.11 12.55
N ASP A 207 -10.63 -4.79 11.97
CA ASP A 207 -10.75 -6.25 12.01
C ASP A 207 -9.79 -6.95 11.04
N LEU A 208 -9.62 -6.36 9.85
CA LEU A 208 -8.82 -6.92 8.75
C LEU A 208 -7.89 -5.83 8.20
N ILE A 209 -6.58 -6.09 8.16
CA ILE A 209 -5.60 -5.12 7.64
C ILE A 209 -4.70 -5.82 6.63
N SER A 210 -4.74 -5.36 5.39
CA SER A 210 -3.92 -5.90 4.30
C SER A 210 -2.61 -5.14 4.14
N ILE A 211 -1.48 -5.86 4.05
CA ILE A 211 -0.15 -5.26 3.93
C ILE A 211 0.67 -5.90 2.81
N SER A 212 1.61 -5.14 2.24
CA SER A 212 2.50 -5.58 1.18
C SER A 212 3.96 -5.28 1.50
N GLY A 213 4.84 -6.30 1.41
CA GLY A 213 6.25 -6.16 1.77
C GLY A 213 7.01 -5.17 0.89
N HIS A 214 6.78 -5.20 -0.41
CA HIS A 214 7.54 -4.36 -1.35
C HIS A 214 7.21 -2.85 -1.27
N LYS A 215 6.26 -2.45 -0.45
CA LYS A 215 5.99 -1.04 -0.10
C LYS A 215 6.72 -0.61 1.17
N LEU A 216 7.29 -1.58 1.90
CA LEU A 216 8.02 -1.43 3.17
C LEU A 216 9.53 -1.68 3.01
N CYS A 217 10.09 -1.56 1.83
CA CYS A 217 11.49 -1.92 1.52
C CYS A 217 11.83 -3.40 1.78
N ALA A 218 10.83 -4.30 1.66
CA ALA A 218 10.97 -5.75 1.66
C ALA A 218 10.81 -6.31 0.23
N PRO A 219 11.07 -7.61 0.01
CA PRO A 219 10.94 -8.22 -1.31
C PRO A 219 9.49 -8.19 -1.83
N LYS A 220 9.34 -8.23 -3.16
CA LYS A 220 8.09 -8.61 -3.81
C LYS A 220 7.75 -10.07 -3.50
N GLY A 221 6.47 -10.44 -3.57
CA GLY A 221 6.01 -11.82 -3.36
C GLY A 221 5.74 -12.20 -1.90
N VAL A 222 5.72 -11.23 -0.99
CA VAL A 222 5.35 -11.41 0.41
C VAL A 222 4.52 -10.24 0.93
N GLY A 223 3.52 -10.56 1.73
CA GLY A 223 2.68 -9.63 2.47
C GLY A 223 2.03 -10.34 3.65
N ALA A 224 1.05 -9.72 4.26
CA ALA A 224 0.25 -10.35 5.30
C ALA A 224 -1.16 -9.76 5.35
N LEU A 225 -2.09 -10.56 5.89
CA LEU A 225 -3.39 -10.12 6.37
C LEU A 225 -3.39 -10.21 7.89
N ILE A 226 -3.65 -9.10 8.57
CA ILE A 226 -3.92 -9.09 10.00
C ILE A 226 -5.41 -9.36 10.18
N CYS A 227 -5.75 -10.42 10.91
CA CYS A 227 -7.12 -10.81 11.24
C CYS A 227 -7.33 -10.66 12.76
N ARG A 228 -7.71 -9.46 13.20
CA ARG A 228 -7.93 -9.20 14.63
C ARG A 228 -9.13 -9.98 15.15
N ARG A 229 -8.99 -10.46 16.36
CA ARG A 229 -10.09 -11.10 17.06
C ARG A 229 -11.02 -10.05 17.66
N ARG A 230 -12.32 -10.27 17.47
CA ARG A 230 -13.37 -9.52 18.14
C ARG A 230 -14.04 -10.48 19.12
N ASP A 231 -14.10 -10.13 20.41
CA ASP A 231 -14.66 -10.98 21.46
C ASP A 231 -14.06 -12.40 21.49
N GLY A 232 -12.76 -12.51 21.17
CA GLY A 232 -12.03 -13.78 21.10
C GLY A 232 -12.14 -14.52 19.77
N GLU A 233 -13.11 -14.17 18.92
CA GLU A 233 -13.38 -14.83 17.64
C GLU A 233 -12.68 -14.13 16.47
N ARG A 234 -12.17 -14.90 15.53
CA ARG A 234 -11.63 -14.38 14.26
C ARG A 234 -12.75 -14.01 13.30
N PRO A 235 -12.49 -13.05 12.38
CA PRO A 235 -13.33 -12.89 11.20
C PRO A 235 -13.49 -14.24 10.49
N PRO A 236 -14.72 -14.67 10.15
CA PRO A 236 -15.02 -16.00 9.62
C PRO A 236 -14.70 -16.09 8.13
N LEU A 237 -13.41 -16.05 7.83
CA LEU A 237 -12.91 -16.12 6.45
C LEU A 237 -12.88 -17.55 5.94
N GLU A 238 -13.25 -17.73 4.67
CA GLU A 238 -12.95 -18.94 3.91
C GLU A 238 -11.68 -18.75 3.05
N PRO A 239 -10.89 -19.82 2.85
CA PRO A 239 -9.68 -19.74 2.04
C PRO A 239 -10.03 -19.54 0.56
N LEU A 240 -9.19 -18.77 -0.17
CA LEU A 240 -9.30 -18.62 -1.62
C LEU A 240 -8.77 -19.85 -2.39
N ALA A 241 -7.88 -20.61 -1.75
CA ALA A 241 -7.33 -21.85 -2.27
C ALA A 241 -7.34 -22.91 -1.16
N VAL A 242 -7.48 -24.17 -1.53
CA VAL A 242 -7.50 -25.29 -0.58
C VAL A 242 -6.20 -26.08 -0.62
N GLY A 243 -5.79 -26.68 0.52
CA GLY A 243 -4.55 -27.44 0.59
C GLY A 243 -4.13 -27.85 2.00
N GLY A 244 -2.83 -27.83 2.31
CA GLY A 244 -2.19 -28.46 3.44
C GLY A 244 -2.37 -27.82 4.83
N GLY A 245 -3.27 -26.86 5.02
CA GLY A 245 -3.63 -26.31 6.33
C GLY A 245 -2.65 -25.27 6.91
N GLN A 246 -1.62 -24.84 6.16
CA GLN A 246 -0.75 -23.75 6.57
C GLN A 246 -1.55 -22.45 6.77
N GLU A 247 -0.97 -21.51 7.53
CA GLU A 247 -1.61 -20.23 7.85
C GLU A 247 -3.08 -20.42 8.30
N LEU A 248 -3.27 -21.33 9.24
CA LEU A 248 -4.58 -21.65 9.84
C LEU A 248 -5.61 -22.23 8.86
N GLY A 249 -5.16 -22.78 7.74
CA GLY A 249 -6.01 -23.28 6.65
C GLY A 249 -6.49 -22.19 5.71
N LEU A 250 -6.26 -20.92 6.01
CA LEU A 250 -6.73 -19.78 5.21
C LEU A 250 -5.80 -19.47 4.03
N ARG A 251 -4.52 -19.81 4.15
CA ARG A 251 -3.53 -19.65 3.09
C ARG A 251 -2.62 -20.87 3.03
N PRO A 252 -3.07 -21.99 2.45
CA PRO A 252 -2.28 -23.21 2.33
C PRO A 252 -1.10 -23.04 1.37
N GLY A 253 -0.14 -23.97 1.46
CA GLY A 253 1.07 -24.01 0.66
C GLY A 253 2.32 -23.83 1.51
N THR A 254 3.43 -24.42 1.05
CA THR A 254 4.72 -24.31 1.72
C THR A 254 5.11 -22.85 1.91
N LEU A 255 5.45 -22.49 3.14
CA LEU A 255 5.77 -21.10 3.48
C LEU A 255 7.09 -20.67 2.82
N PRO A 256 7.14 -19.50 2.17
CA PRO A 256 8.36 -18.91 1.63
C PRO A 256 9.20 -18.30 2.75
N VAL A 257 9.89 -19.14 3.54
CA VAL A 257 10.54 -18.77 4.81
C VAL A 257 11.40 -17.52 4.67
N ALA A 258 12.27 -17.47 3.68
CA ALA A 258 13.18 -16.33 3.50
C ALA A 258 12.47 -15.01 3.18
N LEU A 259 11.39 -15.04 2.38
CA LEU A 259 10.58 -13.85 2.11
C LEU A 259 9.85 -13.36 3.38
N ILE A 260 9.32 -14.29 4.18
CA ILE A 260 8.65 -13.99 5.46
C ILE A 260 9.64 -13.37 6.44
N VAL A 261 10.85 -13.94 6.57
CA VAL A 261 11.93 -13.42 7.42
C VAL A 261 12.31 -12.00 7.00
N ALA A 262 12.46 -11.78 5.69
CA ALA A 262 12.74 -10.44 5.14
C ALA A 262 11.62 -9.43 5.43
N LEU A 263 10.34 -9.81 5.32
CA LEU A 263 9.21 -8.97 5.73
C LEU A 263 9.26 -8.64 7.22
N GLY A 264 9.54 -9.62 8.06
CA GLY A 264 9.71 -9.43 9.51
C GLY A 264 10.84 -8.45 9.83
N LYS A 265 11.99 -8.56 9.14
CA LYS A 265 13.11 -7.61 9.30
C LYS A 265 12.75 -6.19 8.86
N ALA A 266 12.03 -6.06 7.74
CA ALA A 266 11.55 -4.75 7.29
C ALA A 266 10.57 -4.11 8.28
N ALA A 267 9.68 -4.91 8.90
CA ALA A 267 8.76 -4.44 9.93
C ALA A 267 9.49 -3.99 11.20
N GLU A 268 10.50 -4.73 11.66
CA GLU A 268 11.36 -4.37 12.78
C GLU A 268 12.04 -3.02 12.55
N LEU A 269 12.72 -2.86 11.42
CA LEU A 269 13.41 -1.62 11.06
C LEU A 269 12.45 -0.44 10.90
N ALA A 270 11.23 -0.68 10.41
CA ALA A 270 10.23 0.38 10.28
C ALA A 270 9.72 0.89 11.64
N ASP A 271 9.64 0.02 12.65
CA ASP A 271 9.27 0.41 14.01
C ASP A 271 10.42 1.16 14.71
N GLU A 272 11.62 0.60 14.68
CA GLU A 272 12.80 1.17 15.32
C GLU A 272 13.17 2.56 14.77
N GLU A 273 13.10 2.75 13.46
CA GLU A 273 13.55 3.95 12.76
C GLU A 273 12.42 4.91 12.38
N ARG A 274 11.21 4.68 12.85
CA ARG A 274 9.99 5.39 12.45
C ARG A 274 10.15 6.91 12.40
N ASN A 275 10.65 7.51 13.47
CA ASN A 275 10.80 8.95 13.59
C ASN A 275 11.88 9.51 12.66
N GLU A 276 12.96 8.77 12.46
CA GLU A 276 14.05 9.17 11.58
C GLU A 276 13.61 9.07 10.11
N ARG A 277 12.98 7.97 9.73
CA ARG A 277 12.40 7.79 8.39
C ARG A 277 11.43 8.91 8.06
N ARG A 278 10.51 9.23 8.99
CA ARG A 278 9.54 10.32 8.81
C ARG A 278 10.24 11.66 8.62
N ARG A 279 11.23 12.00 9.45
CA ARG A 279 12.02 13.25 9.29
C ARG A 279 12.71 13.31 7.93
N THR A 280 13.30 12.21 7.48
CA THR A 280 14.00 12.13 6.19
C THR A 280 13.05 12.39 5.03
N VAL A 281 11.92 11.67 4.98
CA VAL A 281 10.97 11.83 3.88
C VAL A 281 10.24 13.17 3.89
N SER A 282 9.94 13.74 5.07
CA SER A 282 9.36 15.09 5.18
C SER A 282 10.32 16.16 4.67
N ARG A 283 11.64 16.01 4.91
CA ARG A 283 12.65 16.92 4.36
C ARG A 283 12.71 16.83 2.83
N ILE A 284 12.61 15.64 2.26
CA ILE A 284 12.53 15.46 0.80
C ILE A 284 11.29 16.15 0.27
N GLN A 285 10.11 15.93 0.89
CA GLN A 285 8.86 16.57 0.49
C GLN A 285 8.98 18.09 0.46
N THR A 286 9.41 18.71 1.57
CA THR A 286 9.54 20.16 1.67
C THR A 286 10.46 20.71 0.60
N LYS A 287 11.69 20.16 0.46
CA LYS A 287 12.64 20.61 -0.55
C LYS A 287 12.12 20.49 -1.98
N LEU A 288 11.44 19.37 -2.27
CA LEU A 288 10.87 19.13 -3.58
C LEU A 288 9.77 20.16 -3.90
N LEU A 289 8.82 20.36 -3.00
CA LEU A 289 7.71 21.28 -3.21
C LEU A 289 8.17 22.75 -3.29
N ASP A 290 9.11 23.15 -2.42
CA ASP A 290 9.70 24.51 -2.45
C ASP A 290 10.41 24.75 -3.77
N GLY A 291 11.18 23.77 -4.28
CA GLY A 291 11.90 23.91 -5.55
C GLY A 291 10.97 23.91 -6.78
N LEU A 292 9.84 23.20 -6.72
CA LEU A 292 8.84 23.19 -7.80
C LEU A 292 7.90 24.39 -7.77
N ALA A 293 7.90 25.19 -6.71
CA ALA A 293 7.00 26.36 -6.57
C ALA A 293 7.11 27.34 -7.74
N ALA A 294 8.33 27.58 -8.27
CA ALA A 294 8.57 28.47 -9.39
C ALA A 294 7.93 27.98 -10.71
N ALA A 295 7.71 26.68 -10.86
CA ALA A 295 7.01 26.08 -12.02
C ALA A 295 5.48 26.14 -11.88
N GLY A 296 4.94 26.75 -10.82
CA GLY A 296 3.51 26.86 -10.59
C GLY A 296 2.83 25.56 -10.20
N VAL A 297 3.56 24.66 -9.51
CA VAL A 297 3.04 23.36 -9.08
C VAL A 297 1.70 23.46 -8.35
N ARG A 298 0.76 22.58 -8.71
CA ARG A 298 -0.53 22.41 -8.03
C ARG A 298 -0.56 21.05 -7.37
N LEU A 299 -0.75 21.02 -6.06
CA LEU A 299 -0.92 19.77 -5.31
C LEU A 299 -2.39 19.32 -5.36
N HIS A 300 -2.58 18.01 -5.44
CA HIS A 300 -3.89 17.36 -5.41
C HIS A 300 -4.03 16.56 -4.11
N GLY A 301 -5.04 16.92 -3.32
CA GLY A 301 -5.33 16.33 -2.02
C GLY A 301 -5.29 17.33 -0.87
N ASP A 302 -5.87 16.91 0.26
CA ASP A 302 -5.90 17.71 1.49
C ASP A 302 -4.50 17.72 2.15
N LEU A 303 -3.90 18.91 2.26
CA LEU A 303 -2.54 19.11 2.77
C LEU A 303 -2.36 18.67 4.23
N GLU A 304 -3.41 18.78 5.06
CA GLU A 304 -3.37 18.37 6.48
C GLU A 304 -3.39 16.84 6.62
N ARG A 305 -3.90 16.17 5.59
CA ARG A 305 -4.01 14.70 5.54
C ARG A 305 -2.93 14.04 4.69
N LEU A 306 -2.04 14.79 4.08
CA LEU A 306 -0.98 14.20 3.25
C LEU A 306 0.01 13.39 4.09
N SER A 307 0.31 12.19 3.61
CA SER A 307 1.47 11.42 4.04
C SER A 307 2.74 12.00 3.39
N PRO A 308 3.86 12.13 4.12
CA PRO A 308 5.07 12.73 3.58
C PRO A 308 5.82 11.83 2.56
N TYR A 309 5.23 10.75 2.11
CA TYR A 309 5.84 9.76 1.21
C TYR A 309 5.38 9.86 -0.24
N ILE A 310 4.24 10.51 -0.49
CA ILE A 310 3.58 10.56 -1.80
C ILE A 310 2.98 11.94 -1.98
N VAL A 311 3.15 12.51 -3.18
CA VAL A 311 2.41 13.68 -3.64
C VAL A 311 1.89 13.45 -5.05
N ASN A 312 0.73 14.03 -5.35
CA ASN A 312 0.19 14.12 -6.68
C ASN A 312 0.18 15.60 -7.08
N VAL A 313 0.73 15.89 -8.24
CA VAL A 313 0.90 17.28 -8.68
C VAL A 313 0.54 17.43 -10.15
N SER A 314 0.19 18.65 -10.55
CA SER A 314 0.13 19.04 -11.96
C SER A 314 0.76 20.43 -12.15
N PHE A 315 1.06 20.76 -13.41
CA PHE A 315 1.65 22.04 -13.79
C PHE A 315 0.75 22.72 -14.80
N PRO A 316 0.55 24.06 -14.71
CA PRO A 316 -0.33 24.78 -15.61
C PRO A 316 0.10 24.64 -17.08
N GLY A 317 -0.83 24.15 -17.92
CA GLY A 317 -0.62 24.05 -19.36
C GLY A 317 0.23 22.88 -19.83
N LEU A 318 0.63 21.95 -18.92
CA LEU A 318 1.39 20.74 -19.26
C LEU A 318 0.54 19.48 -19.04
N GLU A 319 0.67 18.52 -19.93
CA GLU A 319 0.15 17.17 -19.77
C GLU A 319 1.17 16.28 -19.01
N ALA A 320 0.69 15.19 -18.42
CA ALA A 320 1.53 14.29 -17.64
C ALA A 320 2.69 13.70 -18.45
N GLU A 321 2.47 13.35 -19.71
CA GLU A 321 3.49 12.85 -20.63
C GLU A 321 4.60 13.90 -20.86
N GLU A 322 4.22 15.16 -21.09
CA GLU A 322 5.18 16.25 -21.27
C GLU A 322 6.08 16.43 -20.03
N VAL A 323 5.49 16.35 -18.84
CA VAL A 323 6.25 16.44 -17.59
C VAL A 323 7.19 15.24 -17.44
N MET A 324 6.72 14.01 -17.71
CA MET A 324 7.53 12.79 -17.61
C MET A 324 8.68 12.80 -18.63
N ASP A 325 8.44 13.25 -19.86
CA ASP A 325 9.47 13.39 -20.90
C ASP A 325 10.53 14.43 -20.52
N ALA A 326 10.10 15.60 -20.01
CA ALA A 326 11.03 16.62 -19.52
C ALA A 326 11.91 16.13 -18.36
N TRP A 327 11.42 15.19 -17.56
CA TRP A 327 12.13 14.66 -16.39
C TRP A 327 12.84 13.32 -16.62
N GLN A 328 12.75 12.69 -17.80
CA GLN A 328 13.22 11.32 -18.06
C GLN A 328 14.66 11.04 -17.60
N ASP A 329 15.56 12.02 -17.71
CA ASP A 329 16.97 11.89 -17.30
C ASP A 329 17.23 12.39 -15.87
N LEU A 330 16.26 13.03 -15.21
CA LEU A 330 16.37 13.64 -13.90
C LEU A 330 15.69 12.82 -12.81
N ALA A 331 14.46 12.35 -13.05
CA ALA A 331 13.66 11.61 -12.11
C ALA A 331 12.73 10.61 -12.77
N ALA A 332 12.63 9.42 -12.21
CA ALA A 332 11.65 8.40 -12.59
C ALA A 332 10.37 8.61 -11.76
N VAL A 333 9.30 9.05 -12.39
CA VAL A 333 7.99 9.36 -11.82
C VAL A 333 6.89 8.55 -12.50
N SER A 334 5.63 8.71 -12.08
CA SER A 334 4.48 8.01 -12.66
C SER A 334 3.31 8.97 -12.87
N ASP A 335 2.48 8.71 -13.87
CA ASP A 335 1.19 9.39 -14.09
C ASP A 335 0.11 9.06 -13.05
N GLY A 336 0.44 8.21 -12.07
CA GLY A 336 -0.52 7.76 -11.03
C GLY A 336 -1.43 6.62 -11.47
N ALA A 337 -1.76 6.51 -12.75
CA ALA A 337 -2.60 5.45 -13.32
C ALA A 337 -1.82 4.16 -13.68
N ALA A 338 -0.52 4.10 -13.43
CA ALA A 338 0.44 3.07 -13.86
C ALA A 338 0.18 1.62 -13.37
N CYS A 339 -0.93 1.34 -12.69
CA CYS A 339 -1.28 -0.04 -12.29
C CYS A 339 -2.09 -0.81 -13.34
N THR A 340 -2.51 -0.18 -14.45
CA THR A 340 -3.24 -0.85 -15.53
C THR A 340 -2.55 -0.62 -16.86
N SER A 341 -1.84 -1.64 -17.31
CA SER A 341 -1.15 -1.70 -18.60
C SER A 341 -2.10 -1.45 -19.78
N GLN A 342 -1.63 -0.72 -20.77
CA GLN A 342 -2.08 -0.67 -22.17
C GLN A 342 -3.20 0.27 -22.62
N SER A 343 -3.87 1.05 -21.78
CA SER A 343 -4.74 2.13 -22.27
C SER A 343 -4.68 3.33 -21.32
N TYR A 344 -4.52 4.48 -21.92
CA TYR A 344 -4.55 5.79 -21.26
C TYR A 344 -5.98 6.00 -20.71
N THR A 345 -6.20 5.63 -19.47
CA THR A 345 -7.47 5.89 -18.77
C THR A 345 -7.20 6.89 -17.65
N CYS A 346 -7.98 7.97 -17.62
CA CYS A 346 -7.92 8.94 -16.52
C CYS A 346 -8.01 8.22 -15.17
N SER A 347 -7.22 8.68 -14.20
CA SER A 347 -7.27 8.16 -12.83
C SER A 347 -8.71 8.20 -12.28
N HIS A 348 -9.22 7.05 -11.85
CA HIS A 348 -10.53 6.96 -11.19
C HIS A 348 -10.53 7.73 -9.86
N VAL A 349 -9.38 7.78 -9.15
CA VAL A 349 -9.21 8.50 -7.89
C VAL A 349 -9.37 9.99 -8.11
N LEU A 350 -8.58 10.56 -9.02
CA LEU A 350 -8.60 12.01 -9.30
C LEU A 350 -9.94 12.44 -9.93
N SER A 351 -10.55 11.56 -10.73
CA SER A 351 -11.90 11.77 -11.28
C SER A 351 -12.96 11.80 -10.18
N ALA A 352 -12.89 10.87 -9.21
CA ALA A 352 -13.80 10.85 -8.05
C ALA A 352 -13.63 12.08 -7.15
N MET A 353 -12.42 12.64 -7.06
CA MET A 353 -12.13 13.91 -6.38
C MET A 353 -12.66 15.15 -7.14
N ARG A 354 -13.18 14.97 -8.36
CA ARG A 354 -13.73 16.02 -9.23
C ARG A 354 -12.70 17.11 -9.56
N LEU A 355 -11.46 16.71 -9.81
CA LEU A 355 -10.45 17.66 -10.25
C LEU A 355 -10.78 18.25 -11.64
N PRO A 356 -10.39 19.50 -11.92
CA PRO A 356 -10.55 20.10 -13.23
C PRO A 356 -9.87 19.25 -14.32
N PRO A 357 -10.44 19.18 -15.55
CA PRO A 357 -9.88 18.37 -16.65
C PRO A 357 -8.38 18.60 -16.90
N ALA A 358 -7.92 19.85 -16.87
CA ALA A 358 -6.51 20.19 -17.05
C ALA A 358 -5.61 19.61 -15.92
N CYS A 359 -6.12 19.50 -14.68
CA CYS A 359 -5.40 18.89 -13.59
C CYS A 359 -5.37 17.35 -13.73
N LEU A 360 -6.46 16.76 -14.25
CA LEU A 360 -6.51 15.32 -14.53
C LEU A 360 -5.50 14.92 -15.61
N ALA A 361 -5.45 15.68 -16.72
CA ALA A 361 -4.54 15.41 -17.84
C ALA A 361 -3.06 15.60 -17.47
N GLY A 362 -2.76 16.60 -16.61
CA GLY A 362 -1.41 16.93 -16.20
C GLY A 362 -0.94 16.27 -14.90
N ALA A 363 -1.69 15.32 -14.33
CA ALA A 363 -1.40 14.77 -13.02
C ALA A 363 -0.20 13.80 -13.03
N VAL A 364 0.81 14.09 -12.22
CA VAL A 364 2.00 13.26 -12.03
C VAL A 364 2.14 12.92 -10.54
N ARG A 365 2.41 11.66 -10.26
CA ARG A 365 2.68 11.17 -8.90
C ARG A 365 4.19 11.10 -8.65
N LEU A 366 4.64 11.70 -7.57
CA LEU A 366 5.99 11.55 -7.05
C LEU A 366 5.93 10.85 -5.69
N SER A 367 6.81 9.89 -5.48
CA SER A 367 6.83 9.13 -4.23
C SER A 367 8.24 8.64 -3.92
N TRP A 368 8.62 8.66 -2.66
CA TRP A 368 9.95 8.33 -2.18
C TRP A 368 9.90 7.54 -0.87
N CYS A 369 11.05 7.06 -0.44
CA CYS A 369 11.23 6.43 0.86
C CYS A 369 12.49 7.00 1.55
N HIS A 370 12.78 6.48 2.74
CA HIS A 370 13.96 6.91 3.51
C HIS A 370 15.30 6.57 2.84
N LEU A 371 15.33 5.68 1.87
CA LEU A 371 16.50 5.31 1.06
C LEU A 371 16.63 6.14 -0.23
N SER A 372 15.66 7.00 -0.53
CA SER A 372 15.68 7.82 -1.74
C SER A 372 16.72 8.94 -1.62
N GLU A 373 17.43 9.18 -2.72
CA GLU A 373 18.22 10.40 -2.88
C GLU A 373 17.29 11.61 -3.03
N PRO A 374 17.60 12.75 -2.39
CA PRO A 374 16.85 13.97 -2.64
C PRO A 374 16.99 14.41 -4.11
N PRO A 375 15.87 14.67 -4.81
CA PRO A 375 15.95 15.17 -6.19
C PRO A 375 16.47 16.60 -6.23
N ASP A 376 17.08 16.98 -7.35
CA ASP A 376 17.38 18.39 -7.69
C ASP A 376 16.11 19.07 -8.18
N ALA A 377 15.33 19.61 -7.25
CA ALA A 377 14.05 20.24 -7.54
C ALA A 377 14.17 21.49 -8.42
N ALA A 378 15.30 22.19 -8.36
CA ALA A 378 15.55 23.34 -9.23
C ALA A 378 15.77 22.89 -10.68
N ALA A 379 16.52 21.80 -10.90
CA ALA A 379 16.70 21.21 -12.22
C ALA A 379 15.37 20.68 -12.78
N LEU A 380 14.53 20.04 -11.93
CA LEU A 380 13.18 19.59 -12.33
C LEU A 380 12.30 20.76 -12.76
N ALA A 381 12.29 21.86 -12.00
CA ALA A 381 11.53 23.06 -12.36
C ALA A 381 12.03 23.72 -13.66
N ALA A 382 13.35 23.81 -13.83
CA ALA A 382 13.97 24.38 -15.03
C ALA A 382 13.66 23.56 -16.30
N ALA A 383 13.61 22.22 -16.19
CA ALA A 383 13.28 21.35 -17.30
C ALA A 383 11.85 21.57 -17.83
N LEU A 384 10.89 21.95 -16.97
CA LEU A 384 9.51 22.26 -17.38
C LEU A 384 9.36 23.63 -18.07
N ALA A 385 10.35 24.53 -17.92
CA ALA A 385 10.33 25.83 -18.56
C ALA A 385 11.02 25.82 -19.94
N ALA A 386 11.73 24.76 -20.26
CA ALA A 386 12.38 24.60 -21.57
C ALA A 386 11.33 24.21 -22.63
N PRO A 387 11.43 24.77 -23.89
CA PRO A 387 10.57 24.25 -24.95
C PRO A 387 10.86 22.77 -25.16
N LEU A 388 9.81 21.94 -25.18
CA LEU A 388 9.92 20.51 -25.49
C LEU A 388 10.52 20.36 -26.92
N PRO A 389 11.40 19.38 -27.13
CA PRO A 389 12.12 19.20 -28.40
C PRO A 389 11.21 18.88 -29.60
#